data_335b5446031939ecdbba43cb1ce6492c
#
_entry.id   335b5446031939ecdbba43cb1ce6492c
#
_cell.length_a   1.000
_cell.length_b   1.000
_cell.length_c   1.000
_cell.angle_alpha   90.00
_cell.angle_beta   90.00
_cell.angle_gamma   90.00
#
_symmetry.space_group_name_H-M   'P 1'
#
loop_
_entity.id
_entity.type
_entity.pdbx_description
1 polymer ?
#
loop_
_entity_poly.entity_id
_entity_poly.type
_entity_poly.pdbx_seq_one_letter_code
_entity_poly.pdbx_strand_id
1 'polypeptide(L)' 'NGIRVTTIFPGEVDTPILSSRPVPPSAEHRAKILKPADIADITLAIAKLPPLAHVPELVIKPIGQSFI' A
#
# COMPACT_ATOMS: atom_id res chain seq x y z
N ASN A 1 8.41 10.50 23.13
CA ASN A 1 7.46 10.43 24.21
C ASN A 1 6.15 9.77 23.83
N GLY A 2 6.21 8.53 23.34
CA GLY A 2 5.03 7.77 22.99
C GLY A 2 4.46 8.04 21.60
N ILE A 3 5.10 8.87 20.81
CA ILE A 3 4.69 9.10 19.42
C ILE A 3 5.41 8.11 18.53
N ARG A 4 4.63 7.40 17.70
CA ARG A 4 5.16 6.48 16.70
C ARG A 4 4.81 6.98 15.31
N VAL A 5 5.80 6.99 14.44
CA VAL A 5 5.63 7.42 13.05
C VAL A 5 5.98 6.27 12.13
N THR A 6 5.09 5.94 11.21
CA THR A 6 5.29 4.88 10.23
C THR A 6 5.20 5.47 8.83
N THR A 7 6.20 5.20 8.01
CA THR A 7 6.17 5.54 6.60
C THR A 7 5.82 4.30 5.79
N ILE A 8 4.76 4.38 5.01
CA ILE A 8 4.33 3.28 4.15
C ILE A 8 4.74 3.58 2.72
N PHE A 9 5.46 2.64 2.10
CA PHE A 9 5.89 2.72 0.70
C PHE A 9 5.05 1.76 -0.12
N PRO A 10 3.91 2.21 -0.69
CA PRO A 10 3.07 1.33 -1.50
C PRO A 10 3.62 1.19 -2.91
N GLY A 11 3.49 0.00 -3.50
CA GLY A 11 3.69 -0.20 -4.92
C GLY A 11 2.47 0.30 -5.70
N GLU A 12 2.18 -0.32 -6.86
CA GLU A 12 1.02 0.08 -7.63
C GLU A 12 -0.28 -0.25 -6.90
N VAL A 13 -1.17 0.73 -6.82
CA VAL A 13 -2.49 0.58 -6.20
C VAL A 13 -3.56 0.94 -7.22
N ASP A 14 -4.60 0.12 -7.30
CA ASP A 14 -5.72 0.35 -8.20
C ASP A 14 -6.63 1.43 -7.63
N THR A 15 -6.50 2.64 -8.17
CA THR A 15 -7.29 3.80 -7.77
C THR A 15 -7.94 4.44 -8.99
N PRO A 16 -8.99 5.26 -8.81
CA PRO A 16 -9.65 5.95 -9.94
C PRO A 16 -8.71 6.81 -10.79
N ILE A 17 -7.62 7.30 -10.22
CA ILE A 17 -6.68 8.14 -10.96
C ILE A 17 -6.04 7.40 -12.13
N LEU A 18 -5.96 6.07 -12.08
CA LEU A 18 -5.42 5.26 -13.17
C LEU A 18 -6.25 5.42 -14.44
N SER A 19 -7.55 5.63 -14.32
CA SER A 19 -8.45 5.79 -15.46
C SER A 19 -8.24 7.13 -16.19
N SER A 20 -7.63 8.11 -15.54
CA SER A 20 -7.37 9.43 -16.13
C SER A 20 -6.02 9.53 -16.84
N ARG A 21 -5.22 8.47 -16.83
CA ARG A 21 -3.94 8.45 -17.56
C ARG A 21 -4.20 8.45 -19.07
N PRO A 22 -3.29 9.03 -19.86
CA PRO A 22 -3.39 8.98 -21.34
C PRO A 22 -3.50 7.55 -21.87
N VAL A 23 -2.80 6.61 -21.24
CA VAL A 23 -2.89 5.18 -21.55
C VAL A 23 -3.24 4.46 -20.26
N PRO A 24 -4.54 4.26 -19.97
CA PRO A 24 -4.93 3.54 -18.77
C PRO A 24 -4.43 2.10 -18.77
N PRO A 25 -4.08 1.55 -17.61
CA PRO A 25 -3.68 0.15 -17.54
C PRO A 25 -4.83 -0.78 -17.93
N SER A 26 -4.48 -1.97 -18.43
CA SER A 26 -5.48 -2.97 -18.80
C SER A 26 -6.20 -3.51 -17.56
N ALA A 27 -7.39 -4.08 -17.79
CA ALA A 27 -8.13 -4.72 -16.70
C ALA A 27 -7.34 -5.88 -16.09
N GLU A 28 -6.59 -6.62 -16.93
CA GLU A 28 -5.75 -7.71 -16.47
C GLU A 28 -4.65 -7.20 -15.53
N HIS A 29 -3.99 -6.10 -15.88
CA HIS A 29 -2.97 -5.49 -15.05
C HIS A 29 -3.58 -5.01 -13.73
N ARG A 30 -4.72 -4.34 -13.79
CA ARG A 30 -5.40 -3.81 -12.60
C ARG A 30 -5.83 -4.91 -11.64
N ALA A 31 -6.10 -6.11 -12.15
CA ALA A 31 -6.45 -7.25 -11.31
C ALA A 31 -5.25 -7.80 -10.51
N LYS A 32 -4.02 -7.44 -10.91
CA LYS A 32 -2.78 -7.94 -10.29
C LYS A 32 -2.11 -6.94 -9.36
N ILE A 33 -2.61 -5.73 -9.26
CA ILE A 33 -2.04 -4.71 -8.39
C ILE A 33 -2.85 -4.58 -7.09
N LEU A 34 -2.29 -3.85 -6.14
CA LEU A 34 -2.91 -3.68 -4.84
C LEU A 34 -4.24 -2.93 -4.95
N LYS A 35 -5.11 -3.17 -4.00
CA LYS A 35 -6.35 -2.41 -3.83
C LYS A 35 -6.21 -1.45 -2.66
N PRO A 36 -6.96 -0.34 -2.63
CA PRO A 36 -6.92 0.56 -1.48
C PRO A 36 -7.20 -0.14 -0.15
N ALA A 37 -8.05 -1.18 -0.16
CA ALA A 37 -8.33 -1.97 1.03
C ALA A 37 -7.09 -2.67 1.59
N ASP A 38 -6.13 -3.06 0.72
CA ASP A 38 -4.90 -3.70 1.17
C ASP A 38 -4.06 -2.74 2.01
N ILE A 39 -4.00 -1.48 1.60
CA ILE A 39 -3.28 -0.44 2.33
C ILE A 39 -4.01 -0.13 3.65
N ALA A 40 -5.33 -0.06 3.61
CA ALA A 40 -6.14 0.20 4.81
C ALA A 40 -5.97 -0.92 5.83
N ASP A 41 -5.95 -2.18 5.41
CA ASP A 41 -5.81 -3.33 6.29
C ASP A 41 -4.46 -3.33 7.02
N ILE A 42 -3.36 -3.08 6.31
CA ILE A 42 -2.05 -3.05 6.95
C ILE A 42 -1.90 -1.82 7.85
N THR A 43 -2.47 -0.70 7.46
CA THR A 43 -2.47 0.51 8.29
C THR A 43 -3.18 0.27 9.60
N LEU A 44 -4.34 -0.38 9.56
CA LEU A 44 -5.09 -0.71 10.77
C LEU A 44 -4.31 -1.69 11.65
N ALA A 45 -3.67 -2.69 11.06
CA ALA A 45 -2.86 -3.64 11.81
C ALA A 45 -1.71 -2.94 12.56
N ILE A 46 -1.04 -1.99 11.90
CA ILE A 46 0.02 -1.21 12.54
C ILE A 46 -0.54 -0.35 13.67
N ALA A 47 -1.69 0.27 13.47
CA ALA A 47 -2.32 1.12 14.49
C ALA A 47 -2.70 0.34 15.74
N LYS A 48 -2.98 -0.95 15.60
CA LYS A 48 -3.37 -1.81 16.72
C LYS A 48 -2.20 -2.47 17.44
N LEU A 49 -0.97 -2.22 17.01
CA LEU A 49 0.19 -2.81 17.68
C LEU A 49 0.32 -2.31 19.12
N PRO A 50 0.91 -3.15 20.01
CA PRO A 50 1.16 -2.73 21.38
C PRO A 50 2.02 -1.46 21.45
N PRO A 51 1.91 -0.67 22.53
CA PRO A 51 2.67 0.58 22.65
C PRO A 51 4.19 0.45 22.49
N LEU A 52 4.74 -0.73 22.78
CA LEU A 52 6.19 -0.95 22.67
C LEU A 52 6.64 -1.33 21.28
N ALA A 53 5.69 -1.66 20.38
CA ALA A 53 6.02 -2.06 19.03
C ALA A 53 6.01 -0.84 18.10
N HIS A 54 7.04 -0.73 17.27
CA HIS A 54 7.16 0.36 16.31
C HIS A 54 7.59 -0.19 14.96
N VAL A 55 6.82 0.12 13.94
CA VAL A 55 7.14 -0.20 12.56
C VAL A 55 7.55 1.11 11.88
N PRO A 56 8.84 1.42 11.80
CA PRO A 56 9.28 2.70 11.23
C PRO A 56 9.04 2.81 9.73
N GLU A 57 9.17 1.69 9.02
CA GLU A 57 8.96 1.66 7.58
C GLU A 57 8.29 0.37 7.17
N LEU A 58 7.47 0.43 6.14
CA LEU A 58 6.80 -0.73 5.60
C LEU A 58 6.70 -0.61 4.08
N VAL A 59 7.13 -1.64 3.39
CA VAL A 59 6.99 -1.73 1.93
C VAL A 59 5.91 -2.76 1.64
N ILE A 60 4.89 -2.35 0.89
CA ILE A 60 3.82 -3.24 0.44
C ILE A 60 3.66 -3.08 -1.06
N LYS A 61 3.72 -4.18 -1.80
CA LYS A 61 3.68 -4.15 -3.25
C LYS A 61 2.96 -5.38 -3.78
N PRO A 62 2.46 -5.34 -5.04
CA PRO A 62 1.91 -6.53 -5.68
C PRO A 62 2.97 -7.62 -5.78
N ILE A 63 2.54 -8.87 -5.66
CA ILE A 63 3.46 -10.01 -5.75
C ILE A 63 4.24 -9.99 -7.06
N GLY A 64 3.59 -9.59 -8.16
CA GLY A 64 4.23 -9.57 -9.47
C GLY A 64 5.13 -8.39 -9.73
N GLN A 65 5.19 -7.41 -8.82
CA GLN A 65 6.03 -6.23 -9.00
C GLN A 65 7.45 -6.52 -8.52
N SER A 66 8.41 -6.45 -9.43
CA SER A 66 9.80 -6.80 -9.13
C SER A 66 10.64 -5.65 -8.56
N PHE A 67 10.08 -4.45 -8.55
CA PHE A 67 10.78 -3.25 -8.09
C PHE A 67 9.92 -2.47 -7.11
N ILE A 68 10.57 -1.68 -6.32
CA ILE A 68 9.99 -0.59 -5.54
C ILE A 68 11.08 0.15 -4.83
#